data_3507c114c92e16a874a83dbcfbcd79d7
#
_entry.id   3507c114c92e16a874a83dbcfbcd79d7
#
_cell.length_a   1.000
_cell.length_b   1.000
_cell.length_c   1.000
_cell.angle_alpha   90.00
_cell.angle_beta   90.00
_cell.angle_gamma   90.00
#
_symmetry.space_group_name_H-M   'P 1'
#
loop_
_entity.id
_entity.type
_entity.pdbx_description
1 polymer ?
#
loop_
_entity_poly.entity_id
_entity_poly.type
_entity_poly.pdbx_seq_one_letter_code
_entity_poly.pdbx_strand_id
1 'polypeptide(L)'
;MNQRQLLSLLRRVLETPTAPFHEYHMAATIRGLLAPLPHVSVSTDDYGNLIACYRRGRKRAHLAYGAHLDHPGWVRRRGGEVEFLGGVPEDRLEKCGVRWFGDFGMWDLPAYELKDGLIRSRACDDLIGCVEIVAMLMELERLGAEATVYGLFTRAEEVGFVGAVHLAKSWPLPAGVRFVSLETSAPRGGAVMGSGPVVRVGDRMSVFDDVITAELLDAAAAEKVPVQRALLDGGSCEATAMQLYGIRSAAMSVILGNYHNCTPDGGLDVEYVSIDDVKALIRLITATTIRMAAGKNADSAKAAMKRRIEERLKAHRVHDREARAGWGSV
;
A
#
# COMPACT_ATOMS: atom_id res chain seq x y z
N MET A 1 0.63 -12.04 -14.47
CA MET A 1 -0.33 -11.20 -15.28
C MET A 1 0.41 -10.61 -16.46
N ASN A 2 -0.19 -10.58 -17.65
CA ASN A 2 0.41 -9.91 -18.80
C ASN A 2 0.03 -8.41 -18.83
N GLN A 3 0.73 -7.65 -19.67
CA GLN A 3 0.54 -6.19 -19.74
C GLN A 3 -0.90 -5.80 -20.10
N ARG A 4 -1.53 -6.48 -21.05
CA ARG A 4 -2.92 -6.18 -21.46
C ARG A 4 -3.91 -6.36 -20.30
N GLN A 5 -3.73 -7.40 -19.50
CA GLN A 5 -4.56 -7.64 -18.31
C GLN A 5 -4.37 -6.55 -17.26
N LEU A 6 -3.12 -6.14 -17.00
CA LEU A 6 -2.85 -5.05 -16.06
C LEU A 6 -3.46 -3.73 -16.53
N LEU A 7 -3.32 -3.38 -17.80
CA LEU A 7 -3.91 -2.14 -18.34
C LEU A 7 -5.44 -2.15 -18.29
N SER A 8 -6.06 -3.32 -18.52
CA SER A 8 -7.53 -3.48 -18.39
C SER A 8 -7.97 -3.31 -16.92
N LEU A 9 -7.22 -3.86 -15.98
CA LEU A 9 -7.47 -3.72 -14.54
C LEU A 9 -7.34 -2.27 -14.10
N LEU A 10 -6.23 -1.61 -14.44
CA LEU A 10 -5.98 -0.20 -14.17
C LEU A 10 -7.13 0.67 -14.67
N ARG A 11 -7.49 0.53 -15.94
CA ARG A 11 -8.59 1.29 -16.53
C ARG A 11 -9.89 1.09 -15.75
N ARG A 12 -10.25 -0.15 -15.46
CA ARG A 12 -11.51 -0.47 -14.79
C ARG A 12 -11.59 0.12 -13.38
N VAL A 13 -10.50 0.10 -12.63
CA VAL A 13 -10.45 0.66 -11.28
C VAL A 13 -10.40 2.18 -11.33
N LEU A 14 -9.49 2.77 -12.09
CA LEU A 14 -9.28 4.23 -12.14
C LEU A 14 -10.46 4.99 -12.80
N GLU A 15 -11.23 4.35 -13.70
CA GLU A 15 -12.44 4.95 -14.26
C GLU A 15 -13.62 4.91 -13.28
N THR A 16 -13.58 4.09 -12.22
CA THR A 16 -14.63 4.01 -11.20
C THR A 16 -14.61 5.24 -10.31
N PRO A 17 -15.74 5.98 -10.19
CA PRO A 17 -15.80 7.14 -9.32
C PRO A 17 -15.89 6.76 -7.85
N THR A 18 -15.30 7.60 -6.99
CA THR A 18 -15.29 7.41 -5.55
C THR A 18 -15.11 8.75 -4.81
N ALA A 19 -15.49 8.80 -3.54
CA ALA A 19 -15.19 9.89 -2.61
C ALA A 19 -15.33 9.34 -1.18
N PRO A 20 -14.83 10.03 -0.16
CA PRO A 20 -15.01 9.60 1.23
C PRO A 20 -16.49 9.37 1.57
N PHE A 21 -16.79 8.24 2.19
CA PHE A 21 -18.15 7.73 2.52
C PHE A 21 -19.03 7.33 1.32
N HIS A 22 -18.56 7.51 0.07
CA HIS A 22 -19.27 7.19 -1.17
C HIS A 22 -18.51 6.16 -2.04
N GLU A 23 -17.84 5.22 -1.41
CA GLU A 23 -16.99 4.21 -2.06
C GLU A 23 -17.78 3.03 -2.65
N TYR A 24 -19.11 3.07 -2.64
CA TYR A 24 -19.95 1.93 -3.03
C TYR A 24 -19.77 1.47 -4.49
N HIS A 25 -19.45 2.39 -5.43
CA HIS A 25 -19.12 2.02 -6.80
C HIS A 25 -17.78 1.28 -6.86
N MET A 26 -16.78 1.78 -6.12
CA MET A 26 -15.46 1.16 -6.04
C MET A 26 -15.56 -0.21 -5.37
N ALA A 27 -16.28 -0.32 -4.26
CA ALA A 27 -16.53 -1.59 -3.59
C ALA A 27 -17.18 -2.63 -4.51
N ALA A 28 -18.19 -2.21 -5.32
CA ALA A 28 -18.81 -3.07 -6.32
C ALA A 28 -17.84 -3.49 -7.42
N THR A 29 -16.99 -2.57 -7.89
CA THR A 29 -15.94 -2.85 -8.89
C THR A 29 -14.94 -3.88 -8.38
N ILE A 30 -14.41 -3.70 -7.17
CA ILE A 30 -13.46 -4.65 -6.55
C ILE A 30 -14.11 -6.03 -6.38
N ARG A 31 -15.35 -6.10 -5.86
CA ARG A 31 -16.08 -7.38 -5.75
C ARG A 31 -16.24 -8.06 -7.11
N GLY A 32 -16.63 -7.31 -8.16
CA GLY A 32 -16.79 -7.84 -9.51
C GLY A 32 -15.49 -8.33 -10.14
N LEU A 33 -14.34 -7.70 -9.80
CA LEU A 33 -13.02 -8.14 -10.26
C LEU A 33 -12.56 -9.44 -9.56
N LEU A 34 -12.90 -9.61 -8.29
CA LEU A 34 -12.49 -10.76 -7.48
C LEU A 34 -13.44 -11.96 -7.60
N ALA A 35 -14.70 -11.74 -7.97
CA ALA A 35 -15.71 -12.79 -8.08
C ALA A 35 -15.33 -13.99 -8.97
N PRO A 36 -14.59 -13.82 -10.10
CA PRO A 36 -14.17 -14.96 -10.92
C PRO A 36 -13.04 -15.81 -10.32
N LEU A 37 -12.42 -15.39 -9.20
CA LEU A 37 -11.26 -16.09 -8.62
C LEU A 37 -11.73 -17.15 -7.63
N PRO A 38 -11.59 -18.48 -7.94
CA PRO A 38 -12.21 -19.56 -7.17
C PRO A 38 -11.64 -19.71 -5.75
N HIS A 39 -10.43 -19.23 -5.50
CA HIS A 39 -9.81 -19.31 -4.17
C HIS A 39 -9.87 -17.96 -3.40
N VAL A 40 -10.64 -16.98 -3.89
CA VAL A 40 -10.85 -15.69 -3.22
C VAL A 40 -12.27 -15.60 -2.70
N SER A 41 -12.43 -15.37 -1.42
CA SER A 41 -13.70 -14.96 -0.81
C SER A 41 -13.66 -13.49 -0.45
N VAL A 42 -14.79 -12.79 -0.57
CA VAL A 42 -14.91 -11.36 -0.21
C VAL A 42 -16.06 -11.19 0.78
N SER A 43 -15.74 -10.64 1.95
CA SER A 43 -16.70 -10.23 2.97
C SER A 43 -16.61 -8.73 3.24
N THR A 44 -17.46 -8.22 4.12
CA THR A 44 -17.40 -6.86 4.67
C THR A 44 -17.36 -6.94 6.18
N ASP A 45 -16.70 -5.97 6.81
CA ASP A 45 -16.89 -5.70 8.23
C ASP A 45 -18.16 -4.87 8.49
N ASP A 46 -18.47 -4.60 9.75
CA ASP A 46 -19.67 -3.83 10.14
C ASP A 46 -19.65 -2.36 9.66
N TYR A 47 -18.48 -1.83 9.34
CA TYR A 47 -18.31 -0.49 8.80
C TYR A 47 -18.45 -0.43 7.27
N GLY A 48 -18.29 -1.58 6.60
CA GLY A 48 -18.36 -1.71 5.15
C GLY A 48 -17.01 -1.75 4.44
N ASN A 49 -15.89 -1.87 5.17
CA ASN A 49 -14.61 -2.21 4.56
C ASN A 49 -14.68 -3.58 3.89
N LEU A 50 -13.99 -3.77 2.75
CA LEU A 50 -13.94 -5.08 2.11
C LEU A 50 -12.75 -5.87 2.61
N ILE A 51 -13.00 -7.15 2.85
CA ILE A 51 -12.00 -8.14 3.27
C ILE A 51 -11.99 -9.25 2.24
N ALA A 52 -10.98 -9.25 1.37
CA ALA A 52 -10.72 -10.32 0.42
C ALA A 52 -9.74 -11.33 1.05
N CYS A 53 -10.05 -12.60 1.00
CA CYS A 53 -9.18 -13.68 1.47
C CYS A 53 -8.87 -14.63 0.32
N TYR A 54 -7.64 -14.64 -0.16
CA TYR A 54 -7.12 -15.72 -0.98
C TYR A 54 -6.69 -16.87 -0.09
N ARG A 55 -7.22 -18.07 -0.35
CA ARG A 55 -6.86 -19.28 0.39
C ARG A 55 -6.76 -20.47 -0.56
N ARG A 56 -5.54 -20.96 -0.77
CA ARG A 56 -5.28 -22.22 -1.45
C ARG A 56 -4.35 -23.09 -0.61
N GLY A 57 -4.77 -24.32 -0.36
CA GLY A 57 -4.06 -25.22 0.56
C GLY A 57 -4.32 -24.89 2.04
N ARG A 58 -3.42 -25.36 2.92
CA ARG A 58 -3.55 -25.25 4.39
C ARG A 58 -2.56 -24.28 5.04
N LYS A 59 -1.94 -23.39 4.26
CA LYS A 59 -0.97 -22.42 4.79
C LYS A 59 -1.70 -21.36 5.61
N ARG A 60 -1.11 -20.96 6.75
CA ARG A 60 -1.64 -19.87 7.54
C ARG A 60 -1.35 -18.51 6.86
N ALA A 61 -2.18 -17.53 7.13
CA ALA A 61 -1.91 -16.17 6.72
C ALA A 61 -0.83 -15.53 7.59
N HIS A 62 0.05 -14.75 7.00
CA HIS A 62 1.09 -13.98 7.66
C HIS A 62 0.89 -12.48 7.51
N LEU A 63 0.33 -12.06 6.37
CA LEU A 63 0.14 -10.67 5.99
C LEU A 63 -1.30 -10.40 5.52
N ALA A 64 -1.73 -9.17 5.76
CA ALA A 64 -2.80 -8.49 5.08
C ALA A 64 -2.24 -7.25 4.41
N TYR A 65 -2.56 -7.02 3.15
CA TYR A 65 -2.26 -5.78 2.42
C TYR A 65 -3.49 -4.91 2.40
N GLY A 66 -3.36 -3.62 2.72
CA GLY A 66 -4.45 -2.67 2.75
C GLY A 66 -4.23 -1.52 1.78
N ALA A 67 -5.33 -1.00 1.22
CA ALA A 67 -5.40 0.17 0.37
C ALA A 67 -6.78 0.81 0.53
N HIS A 68 -6.89 2.14 0.43
CA HIS A 68 -8.18 2.78 0.60
C HIS A 68 -8.95 2.96 -0.71
N LEU A 69 -10.28 2.97 -0.57
CA LEU A 69 -11.23 3.01 -1.69
C LEU A 69 -11.62 4.43 -2.10
N ASP A 70 -11.41 5.40 -1.21
CA ASP A 70 -11.79 6.79 -1.40
C ASP A 70 -10.66 7.63 -2.02
N HIS A 71 -11.01 8.85 -2.39
CA HIS A 71 -10.13 9.92 -2.87
C HIS A 71 -10.78 11.25 -2.54
N PRO A 72 -10.04 12.35 -2.29
CA PRO A 72 -10.63 13.64 -1.99
C PRO A 72 -11.72 14.05 -2.99
N GLY A 73 -12.84 14.56 -2.47
CA GLY A 73 -13.97 14.91 -3.33
C GLY A 73 -15.09 15.65 -2.61
N TRP A 74 -16.11 16.01 -3.36
CA TRP A 74 -17.30 16.69 -2.86
C TRP A 74 -18.39 15.71 -2.48
N VAL A 75 -19.10 16.01 -1.40
CA VAL A 75 -20.23 15.22 -0.95
C VAL A 75 -21.44 16.14 -0.75
N ARG A 76 -22.58 15.70 -1.24
CA ARG A 76 -23.85 16.42 -1.05
C ARG A 76 -24.58 15.85 0.15
N ARG A 77 -24.77 16.67 1.18
CA ARG A 77 -25.54 16.31 2.37
C ARG A 77 -27.05 16.30 2.09
N ARG A 78 -27.82 15.64 2.94
CA ARG A 78 -29.31 15.55 2.82
C ARG A 78 -30.02 16.90 2.73
N GLY A 79 -29.43 17.96 3.24
CA GLY A 79 -29.97 19.33 3.12
C GLY A 79 -29.60 20.06 1.84
N GLY A 80 -28.88 19.42 0.91
CA GLY A 80 -28.41 20.04 -0.34
C GLY A 80 -27.09 20.80 -0.19
N GLU A 81 -26.56 20.94 1.00
CA GLU A 81 -25.25 21.51 1.28
C GLU A 81 -24.15 20.63 0.65
N VAL A 82 -23.17 21.27 0.01
CA VAL A 82 -22.00 20.61 -0.60
C VAL A 82 -20.79 20.85 0.27
N GLU A 83 -20.10 19.80 0.63
CA GLU A 83 -18.87 19.84 1.43
C GLU A 83 -17.75 19.13 0.67
N PHE A 84 -16.53 19.67 0.71
CA PHE A 84 -15.33 18.99 0.23
C PHE A 84 -14.72 18.18 1.38
N LEU A 85 -14.38 16.92 1.09
CA LEU A 85 -13.76 15.98 2.03
C LEU A 85 -12.40 15.56 1.49
N GLY A 86 -11.34 15.79 2.28
CA GLY A 86 -9.96 15.43 1.97
C GLY A 86 -8.96 16.56 2.19
N GLY A 87 -7.68 16.23 2.10
CA GLY A 87 -6.58 17.14 2.43
C GLY A 87 -6.11 18.00 1.25
N VAL A 88 -6.97 18.86 0.71
CA VAL A 88 -6.63 19.83 -0.36
C VAL A 88 -6.76 21.26 0.16
N PRO A 89 -5.82 22.19 -0.12
CA PRO A 89 -5.92 23.59 0.27
C PRO A 89 -7.17 24.26 -0.33
N GLU A 90 -7.88 25.06 0.48
CA GLU A 90 -9.14 25.71 0.07
C GLU A 90 -8.99 26.59 -1.18
N ASP A 91 -7.88 27.30 -1.33
CA ASP A 91 -7.59 28.17 -2.48
C ASP A 91 -7.47 27.41 -3.80
N ARG A 92 -7.47 26.08 -3.76
CA ARG A 92 -7.39 25.20 -4.93
C ARG A 92 -8.73 24.59 -5.32
N LEU A 93 -9.71 24.58 -4.43
CA LEU A 93 -10.98 23.87 -4.65
C LEU A 93 -11.75 24.36 -5.91
N GLU A 94 -11.59 25.62 -6.28
CA GLU A 94 -12.24 26.22 -7.45
C GLU A 94 -11.36 26.20 -8.73
N LYS A 95 -10.16 25.64 -8.68
CA LYS A 95 -9.22 25.65 -9.82
C LYS A 95 -9.57 24.67 -10.94
N CYS A 96 -10.48 23.75 -10.68
CA CYS A 96 -10.96 22.77 -11.65
C CYS A 96 -12.47 22.55 -11.50
N GLY A 97 -13.13 22.18 -12.57
CA GLY A 97 -14.55 21.80 -12.55
C GLY A 97 -14.78 20.51 -11.75
N VAL A 98 -16.03 20.30 -11.34
CA VAL A 98 -16.48 19.12 -10.61
C VAL A 98 -17.39 18.28 -11.48
N ARG A 99 -17.06 17.01 -11.62
CA ARG A 99 -17.93 16.02 -12.24
C ARG A 99 -18.72 15.27 -11.17
N TRP A 100 -20.02 15.36 -11.21
CA TRP A 100 -20.94 14.75 -10.25
C TRP A 100 -21.33 13.32 -10.63
N PHE A 101 -21.44 12.45 -9.63
CA PHE A 101 -21.85 11.05 -9.71
C PHE A 101 -22.94 10.76 -8.68
N GLY A 102 -24.12 11.40 -8.87
CA GLY A 102 -25.19 11.39 -7.88
C GLY A 102 -24.89 12.36 -6.73
N ASP A 103 -24.71 11.84 -5.50
CA ASP A 103 -24.53 12.64 -4.29
C ASP A 103 -23.08 13.00 -3.98
N PHE A 104 -22.13 12.62 -4.84
CA PHE A 104 -20.73 12.99 -4.69
C PHE A 104 -20.10 13.45 -6.01
N GLY A 105 -19.00 14.17 -5.92
CA GLY A 105 -18.28 14.70 -7.07
C GLY A 105 -16.76 14.52 -6.93
N MET A 106 -16.10 14.38 -8.07
CA MET A 106 -14.65 14.38 -8.21
C MET A 106 -14.23 15.51 -9.14
N TRP A 107 -12.93 15.84 -9.16
CA TRP A 107 -12.38 16.74 -10.16
C TRP A 107 -12.76 16.28 -11.58
N ASP A 108 -13.17 17.20 -12.45
CA ASP A 108 -13.44 16.90 -13.87
C ASP A 108 -12.14 16.78 -14.64
N LEU A 109 -11.30 15.87 -14.19
CA LEU A 109 -10.02 15.49 -14.78
C LEU A 109 -10.13 14.11 -15.43
N PRO A 110 -9.22 13.76 -16.37
CA PRO A 110 -9.14 12.44 -16.98
C PRO A 110 -9.09 11.33 -15.94
N ALA A 111 -9.95 10.31 -16.09
CA ALA A 111 -10.01 9.20 -15.16
C ALA A 111 -8.86 8.21 -15.34
N TYR A 112 -8.39 8.01 -16.57
CA TYR A 112 -7.28 7.12 -16.89
C TYR A 112 -6.62 7.50 -18.20
N GLU A 113 -5.30 7.63 -18.16
CA GLU A 113 -4.43 7.73 -19.33
C GLU A 113 -3.13 6.97 -19.05
N LEU A 114 -2.58 6.32 -20.07
CA LEU A 114 -1.21 5.80 -20.03
C LEU A 114 -0.39 6.56 -21.07
N LYS A 115 0.57 7.34 -20.62
CA LYS A 115 1.43 8.16 -21.49
C LYS A 115 2.86 8.18 -20.94
N ASP A 116 3.83 7.97 -21.81
CA ASP A 116 5.27 8.04 -21.50
C ASP A 116 5.70 7.19 -20.29
N GLY A 117 5.08 6.00 -20.13
CA GLY A 117 5.34 5.10 -19.00
C GLY A 117 4.69 5.54 -17.68
N LEU A 118 3.88 6.59 -17.69
CA LEU A 118 3.15 7.09 -16.54
C LEU A 118 1.66 6.73 -16.65
N ILE A 119 1.12 6.16 -15.58
CA ILE A 119 -0.32 6.05 -15.34
C ILE A 119 -0.75 7.42 -14.81
N ARG A 120 -1.69 8.06 -15.48
CA ARG A 120 -2.25 9.36 -15.14
C ARG A 120 -3.73 9.21 -14.84
N SER A 121 -4.19 9.74 -13.71
CA SER A 121 -5.58 9.61 -13.26
C SER A 121 -5.98 10.79 -12.37
N ARG A 122 -7.27 11.09 -12.35
CA ARG A 122 -7.83 11.99 -11.32
C ARG A 122 -7.73 11.43 -9.90
N ALA A 123 -7.47 10.12 -9.73
CA ALA A 123 -7.38 9.42 -8.45
C ALA A 123 -6.39 8.24 -8.56
N CYS A 124 -5.09 8.49 -8.39
CA CYS A 124 -4.11 7.44 -8.18
C CYS A 124 -4.07 7.04 -6.70
N ASP A 125 -4.19 8.00 -5.82
CA ASP A 125 -4.25 7.88 -4.37
C ASP A 125 -5.67 7.47 -3.91
N ASP A 126 -5.93 6.26 -3.36
CA ASP A 126 -5.02 5.10 -3.39
C ASP A 126 -5.60 3.96 -4.23
N LEU A 127 -6.28 4.33 -5.34
CA LEU A 127 -6.84 3.34 -6.25
C LEU A 127 -5.74 2.49 -6.92
N ILE A 128 -4.51 2.97 -6.96
CA ILE A 128 -3.35 2.19 -7.40
C ILE A 128 -3.07 1.07 -6.42
N GLY A 129 -3.06 1.30 -5.12
CA GLY A 129 -2.92 0.25 -4.10
C GLY A 129 -4.05 -0.78 -4.20
N CYS A 130 -5.29 -0.34 -4.49
CA CYS A 130 -6.39 -1.25 -4.79
C CYS A 130 -6.10 -2.15 -6.00
N VAL A 131 -5.56 -1.59 -7.09
CA VAL A 131 -5.11 -2.36 -8.27
C VAL A 131 -4.03 -3.36 -7.89
N GLU A 132 -3.06 -2.96 -7.09
CA GLU A 132 -1.93 -3.81 -6.69
C GLU A 132 -2.40 -5.03 -5.88
N ILE A 133 -3.34 -4.84 -4.94
CA ILE A 133 -3.95 -5.96 -4.18
C ILE A 133 -4.71 -6.89 -5.12
N VAL A 134 -5.58 -6.37 -5.97
CA VAL A 134 -6.36 -7.20 -6.92
C VAL A 134 -5.42 -7.96 -7.85
N ALA A 135 -4.39 -7.29 -8.39
CA ALA A 135 -3.40 -7.89 -9.27
C ALA A 135 -2.59 -9.00 -8.58
N MET A 136 -2.21 -8.81 -7.31
CA MET A 136 -1.56 -9.84 -6.49
C MET A 136 -2.46 -11.07 -6.35
N LEU A 137 -3.74 -10.88 -5.99
CA LEU A 137 -4.68 -11.99 -5.82
C LEU A 137 -4.90 -12.77 -7.14
N MET A 138 -5.04 -12.07 -8.26
CA MET A 138 -5.11 -12.65 -9.59
C MET A 138 -3.83 -13.43 -9.94
N GLU A 139 -2.67 -12.92 -9.57
CA GLU A 139 -1.39 -13.54 -9.86
C GLU A 139 -1.16 -14.79 -9.00
N LEU A 140 -1.53 -14.77 -7.73
CA LEU A 140 -1.51 -15.95 -6.86
C LEU A 140 -2.42 -17.06 -7.40
N GLU A 141 -3.61 -16.72 -7.90
CA GLU A 141 -4.54 -17.64 -8.54
C GLU A 141 -3.92 -18.26 -9.81
N ARG A 142 -3.39 -17.41 -10.70
CA ARG A 142 -2.73 -17.85 -11.95
C ARG A 142 -1.54 -18.78 -11.70
N LEU A 143 -0.76 -18.49 -10.65
CA LEU A 143 0.40 -19.31 -10.27
C LEU A 143 0.01 -20.59 -9.53
N GLY A 144 -1.23 -20.73 -9.11
CA GLY A 144 -1.67 -21.82 -8.28
C GLY A 144 -0.96 -21.86 -6.93
N ALA A 145 -0.60 -20.71 -6.37
CA ALA A 145 0.22 -20.60 -5.18
C ALA A 145 -0.49 -21.16 -3.94
N GLU A 146 0.12 -22.09 -3.22
CA GLU A 146 -0.37 -22.54 -1.92
C GLU A 146 -0.05 -21.49 -0.85
N ALA A 147 -0.99 -20.59 -0.59
CA ALA A 147 -0.86 -19.50 0.36
C ALA A 147 -2.22 -19.10 0.95
N THR A 148 -2.18 -18.36 2.07
CA THR A 148 -3.33 -17.59 2.57
C THR A 148 -2.86 -16.16 2.80
N VAL A 149 -3.58 -15.18 2.23
CA VAL A 149 -3.31 -13.76 2.37
C VAL A 149 -4.62 -12.97 2.31
N TYR A 150 -4.64 -11.82 2.96
CA TYR A 150 -5.78 -10.92 2.94
C TYR A 150 -5.48 -9.66 2.13
N GLY A 151 -6.47 -9.19 1.39
CA GLY A 151 -6.55 -7.85 0.84
C GLY A 151 -7.63 -7.07 1.57
N LEU A 152 -7.30 -5.94 2.14
CA LEU A 152 -8.20 -5.07 2.88
C LEU A 152 -8.41 -3.80 2.06
N PHE A 153 -9.67 -3.46 1.81
CA PHE A 153 -10.01 -2.25 1.08
C PHE A 153 -10.83 -1.38 2.02
N THR A 154 -10.21 -0.32 2.49
CA THR A 154 -10.73 0.53 3.56
C THR A 154 -11.48 1.73 3.01
N ARG A 155 -12.31 2.32 3.86
CA ARG A 155 -13.17 3.45 3.53
C ARG A 155 -12.75 4.69 4.29
N ALA A 156 -12.95 5.86 3.67
CA ALA A 156 -12.80 7.17 4.29
C ALA A 156 -11.44 7.37 4.98
N GLU A 157 -10.37 7.00 4.27
CA GLU A 157 -8.98 7.23 4.69
C GLU A 157 -8.66 8.73 4.72
N GLU A 158 -9.03 9.44 3.66
CA GLU A 158 -8.74 10.83 3.36
C GLU A 158 -9.29 11.84 4.39
N VAL A 159 -10.12 11.35 5.30
CA VAL A 159 -10.71 12.13 6.39
C VAL A 159 -10.31 11.60 7.77
N GLY A 160 -9.19 10.90 7.87
CA GLY A 160 -8.57 10.49 9.13
C GLY A 160 -8.63 8.99 9.41
N PHE A 161 -8.37 8.14 8.42
CA PHE A 161 -8.23 6.68 8.55
C PHE A 161 -9.47 5.98 9.12
N VAL A 162 -10.67 6.50 8.86
CA VAL A 162 -11.89 6.09 9.57
C VAL A 162 -12.14 4.59 9.41
N GLY A 163 -12.06 4.07 8.17
CA GLY A 163 -12.21 2.64 7.89
C GLY A 163 -11.13 1.79 8.55
N ALA A 164 -9.88 2.22 8.50
CA ALA A 164 -8.77 1.50 9.13
C ALA A 164 -8.92 1.45 10.65
N VAL A 165 -9.38 2.53 11.28
CA VAL A 165 -9.64 2.58 12.73
C VAL A 165 -10.77 1.62 13.11
N HIS A 166 -11.86 1.56 12.33
CA HIS A 166 -12.95 0.60 12.56
C HIS A 166 -12.45 -0.83 12.44
N LEU A 167 -11.69 -1.14 11.39
CA LEU A 167 -11.11 -2.46 11.14
C LEU A 167 -10.14 -2.86 12.27
N ALA A 168 -9.28 -1.93 12.71
CA ALA A 168 -8.31 -2.18 13.78
C ALA A 168 -8.96 -2.46 15.13
N LYS A 169 -10.03 -1.75 15.47
CA LYS A 169 -10.79 -1.98 16.73
C LYS A 169 -11.43 -3.36 16.79
N SER A 170 -11.91 -3.88 15.69
CA SER A 170 -12.57 -5.20 15.63
C SER A 170 -11.66 -6.31 15.13
N TRP A 171 -10.49 -6.01 14.59
CA TRP A 171 -9.52 -6.87 13.90
C TRP A 171 -10.02 -8.30 13.60
N PRO A 172 -10.69 -8.50 12.46
CA PRO A 172 -11.38 -9.75 12.18
C PRO A 172 -10.47 -10.87 11.67
N LEU A 173 -9.17 -10.59 11.55
CA LEU A 173 -8.22 -11.54 10.98
C LEU A 173 -7.59 -12.41 12.07
N PRO A 174 -7.08 -13.61 11.72
CA PRO A 174 -6.43 -14.51 12.68
C PRO A 174 -5.28 -13.83 13.43
N ALA A 175 -5.11 -14.23 14.70
CA ALA A 175 -4.00 -13.73 15.51
C ALA A 175 -2.64 -13.92 14.83
N GLY A 176 -1.81 -12.88 14.87
CA GLY A 176 -0.47 -12.87 14.26
C GLY A 176 -0.44 -12.52 12.78
N VAL A 177 -1.57 -12.26 12.11
CA VAL A 177 -1.59 -11.60 10.81
C VAL A 177 -1.17 -10.15 11.00
N ARG A 178 -0.20 -9.71 10.20
CA ARG A 178 0.38 -8.36 10.23
C ARG A 178 -0.11 -7.56 9.04
N PHE A 179 -0.11 -6.26 9.17
CA PHE A 179 -0.65 -5.35 8.15
C PHE A 179 0.47 -4.67 7.34
N VAL A 180 0.25 -4.50 6.05
CA VAL A 180 1.10 -3.70 5.16
C VAL A 180 0.19 -2.74 4.38
N SER A 181 0.26 -1.45 4.68
CA SER A 181 -0.40 -0.42 3.88
C SER A 181 0.29 -0.32 2.52
N LEU A 182 -0.46 -0.38 1.46
CA LEU A 182 -0.03 0.01 0.13
C LEU A 182 -0.53 1.44 -0.08
N GLU A 183 0.30 2.28 -0.67
CA GLU A 183 0.04 3.70 -0.75
C GLU A 183 0.60 4.30 -2.04
N THR A 184 0.11 5.45 -2.40
CA THR A 184 0.82 6.37 -3.28
C THR A 184 1.28 7.58 -2.46
N SER A 185 2.49 8.06 -2.68
CA SER A 185 3.06 9.09 -1.80
C SER A 185 3.90 10.10 -2.58
N ALA A 186 3.78 11.38 -2.21
CA ALA A 186 4.68 12.41 -2.73
C ALA A 186 6.15 12.05 -2.46
N PRO A 187 7.10 12.44 -3.33
CA PRO A 187 8.52 12.16 -3.17
C PRO A 187 9.07 12.81 -1.90
N ARG A 188 9.59 11.99 -0.97
CA ARG A 188 10.20 12.39 0.29
C ARG A 188 11.36 11.46 0.61
N GLY A 189 12.23 11.86 1.53
CA GLY A 189 13.33 11.02 2.02
C GLY A 189 14.30 10.54 0.93
N GLY A 190 14.41 11.28 -0.18
CA GLY A 190 15.24 10.92 -1.33
C GLY A 190 14.63 9.88 -2.28
N ALA A 191 13.38 9.49 -2.08
CA ALA A 191 12.69 8.57 -2.97
C ALA A 191 12.34 9.22 -4.32
N VAL A 192 12.52 8.47 -5.41
CA VAL A 192 12.39 8.95 -6.79
C VAL A 192 11.44 8.04 -7.56
N MET A 193 10.52 8.64 -8.34
CA MET A 193 9.63 7.92 -9.26
C MET A 193 10.43 7.18 -10.33
N GLY A 194 10.02 5.96 -10.68
CA GLY A 194 10.70 5.13 -11.67
C GLY A 194 11.92 4.37 -11.14
N SER A 195 12.24 4.48 -9.85
CA SER A 195 13.35 3.77 -9.22
C SER A 195 12.92 2.54 -8.40
N GLY A 196 11.71 2.08 -8.60
CA GLY A 196 11.06 1.01 -7.85
C GLY A 196 10.23 1.52 -6.67
N PRO A 197 9.33 0.69 -6.15
CA PRO A 197 8.50 1.04 -4.99
C PRO A 197 9.36 1.30 -3.75
N VAL A 198 8.81 2.08 -2.84
CA VAL A 198 9.45 2.43 -1.57
C VAL A 198 8.97 1.47 -0.47
N VAL A 199 9.88 0.75 0.16
CA VAL A 199 9.64 0.12 1.46
C VAL A 199 9.83 1.21 2.52
N ARG A 200 8.72 1.66 3.10
CA ARG A 200 8.71 2.77 4.06
C ARG A 200 9.23 2.30 5.41
N VAL A 201 10.11 3.09 6.02
CA VAL A 201 10.60 2.83 7.39
C VAL A 201 9.75 3.56 8.44
N GLY A 202 8.85 4.41 8.01
CA GLY A 202 7.96 5.20 8.83
C GLY A 202 7.23 6.25 8.00
N ASP A 203 6.38 7.00 8.68
CA ASP A 203 5.68 8.16 8.18
C ASP A 203 5.86 9.36 9.13
N ARG A 204 5.02 10.39 9.01
CA ARG A 204 5.08 11.59 9.86
C ARG A 204 4.86 11.28 11.36
N MET A 205 4.08 10.26 11.68
CA MET A 205 3.62 9.98 13.04
C MET A 205 4.27 8.76 13.68
N SER A 206 4.76 7.79 12.89
CA SER A 206 5.24 6.53 13.42
C SER A 206 6.43 5.94 12.65
N VAL A 207 7.19 5.08 13.33
CA VAL A 207 8.19 4.20 12.73
C VAL A 207 7.57 2.82 12.60
N PHE A 208 7.76 2.20 11.43
CA PHE A 208 7.10 0.95 11.11
C PHE A 208 7.86 -0.28 11.61
N ASP A 209 7.17 -1.42 11.64
CA ASP A 209 7.71 -2.68 12.14
C ASP A 209 8.96 -3.10 11.36
N ASP A 210 10.07 -3.23 12.08
CA ASP A 210 11.39 -3.55 11.53
C ASP A 210 11.45 -4.94 10.91
N VAL A 211 10.66 -5.87 11.43
CA VAL A 211 10.62 -7.27 10.98
C VAL A 211 9.90 -7.35 9.63
N ILE A 212 8.74 -6.71 9.50
CA ILE A 212 7.99 -6.68 8.23
C ILE A 212 8.82 -5.97 7.17
N THR A 213 9.42 -4.82 7.53
CA THR A 213 10.31 -4.06 6.65
C THR A 213 11.48 -4.91 6.15
N ALA A 214 12.12 -5.69 7.04
CA ALA A 214 13.21 -6.58 6.68
C ALA A 214 12.75 -7.72 5.75
N GLU A 215 11.57 -8.28 5.98
CA GLU A 215 11.00 -9.34 5.13
C GLU A 215 10.71 -8.85 3.71
N LEU A 216 10.17 -7.63 3.58
CA LEU A 216 9.91 -7.00 2.28
C LEU A 216 11.22 -6.76 1.52
N LEU A 217 12.25 -6.24 2.20
CA LEU A 217 13.57 -6.01 1.60
C LEU A 217 14.29 -7.32 1.22
N ASP A 218 14.18 -8.37 2.05
CA ASP A 218 14.73 -9.70 1.76
C ASP A 218 14.04 -10.34 0.55
N ALA A 219 12.72 -10.21 0.45
CA ALA A 219 11.97 -10.66 -0.71
C ALA A 219 12.38 -9.89 -1.98
N ALA A 220 12.52 -8.57 -1.90
CA ALA A 220 12.96 -7.74 -3.02
C ALA A 220 14.35 -8.16 -3.53
N ALA A 221 15.29 -8.38 -2.60
CA ALA A 221 16.65 -8.81 -2.95
C ALA A 221 16.66 -10.21 -3.61
N ALA A 222 15.89 -11.16 -3.06
CA ALA A 222 15.82 -12.52 -3.57
C ALA A 222 15.20 -12.59 -4.98
N GLU A 223 14.21 -11.75 -5.25
CA GLU A 223 13.48 -11.69 -6.51
C GLU A 223 14.06 -10.66 -7.49
N LYS A 224 15.13 -9.98 -7.09
CA LYS A 224 15.77 -8.90 -7.88
C LYS A 224 14.75 -7.86 -8.33
N VAL A 225 13.86 -7.47 -7.42
CA VAL A 225 12.94 -6.36 -7.61
C VAL A 225 13.62 -5.08 -7.15
N PRO A 226 13.72 -4.04 -8.00
CA PRO A 226 14.25 -2.75 -7.57
C PRO A 226 13.33 -2.16 -6.49
N VAL A 227 13.90 -1.73 -5.39
CA VAL A 227 13.18 -1.06 -4.29
C VAL A 227 14.02 0.04 -3.70
N GLN A 228 13.34 1.05 -3.19
CA GLN A 228 13.91 2.12 -2.39
C GLN A 228 13.56 1.87 -0.92
N ARG A 229 14.34 2.45 0.00
CA ARG A 229 14.05 2.44 1.44
C ARG A 229 14.11 3.86 1.94
N ALA A 230 12.98 4.42 2.40
CA ALA A 230 12.91 5.81 2.82
C ALA A 230 11.92 6.03 3.97
N LEU A 231 12.11 7.12 4.69
CA LEU A 231 11.11 7.75 5.55
C LEU A 231 10.28 8.70 4.67
N LEU A 232 8.97 8.47 4.58
CA LEU A 232 8.05 9.34 3.85
C LEU A 232 7.20 10.15 4.85
N ASP A 233 7.77 11.25 5.34
CA ASP A 233 7.24 12.06 6.45
C ASP A 233 6.30 13.20 6.03
N GLY A 234 5.84 13.19 4.78
CA GLY A 234 4.90 14.20 4.26
C GLY A 234 3.48 14.09 4.82
N GLY A 235 3.08 12.91 5.21
CA GLY A 235 1.78 12.56 5.80
C GLY A 235 1.88 11.28 6.59
N SER A 236 0.74 10.76 7.03
CA SER A 236 0.64 9.45 7.68
C SER A 236 -0.28 8.54 6.86
N CYS A 237 -0.22 7.25 7.09
CA CYS A 237 -1.01 6.25 6.40
C CYS A 237 -1.70 5.28 7.38
N GLU A 238 -2.50 4.39 6.86
CA GLU A 238 -3.26 3.42 7.65
C GLU A 238 -2.37 2.51 8.52
N ALA A 239 -1.10 2.28 8.14
CA ALA A 239 -0.17 1.52 8.97
C ALA A 239 0.02 2.16 10.36
N THR A 240 0.04 3.49 10.45
CA THR A 240 0.08 4.21 11.72
C THR A 240 -1.20 3.98 12.52
N ALA A 241 -2.38 4.10 11.89
CA ALA A 241 -3.66 3.81 12.55
C ALA A 241 -3.68 2.38 13.11
N MET A 242 -3.27 1.38 12.33
CA MET A 242 -3.21 -0.02 12.76
C MET A 242 -2.28 -0.23 13.95
N GLN A 243 -1.09 0.40 13.97
CA GLN A 243 -0.13 0.30 15.07
C GLN A 243 -0.69 0.85 16.40
N LEU A 244 -1.45 1.93 16.36
CA LEU A 244 -2.08 2.52 17.55
C LEU A 244 -3.05 1.55 18.24
N TYR A 245 -3.57 0.58 17.51
CA TYR A 245 -4.43 -0.50 18.04
C TYR A 245 -3.68 -1.82 18.24
N GLY A 246 -2.33 -1.80 18.23
CA GLY A 246 -1.50 -2.98 18.54
C GLY A 246 -1.30 -3.96 17.39
N ILE A 247 -1.71 -3.60 16.17
CA ILE A 247 -1.49 -4.42 14.97
C ILE A 247 -0.12 -4.07 14.40
N ARG A 248 0.78 -5.04 14.37
CA ARG A 248 2.12 -4.86 13.78
C ARG A 248 1.98 -4.50 12.30
N SER A 249 2.53 -3.36 11.89
CA SER A 249 2.29 -2.80 10.57
C SER A 249 3.54 -2.21 9.94
N ALA A 250 3.58 -2.29 8.61
CA ALA A 250 4.54 -1.58 7.76
C ALA A 250 3.79 -0.95 6.58
N ALA A 251 4.51 -0.22 5.73
CA ALA A 251 3.91 0.33 4.52
C ALA A 251 4.87 0.27 3.33
N MET A 252 4.29 0.25 2.15
CA MET A 252 4.97 0.40 0.87
C MET A 252 4.27 1.49 0.07
N SER A 253 5.03 2.18 -0.78
CA SER A 253 4.44 3.20 -1.66
C SER A 253 5.06 3.17 -3.04
N VAL A 254 4.28 3.51 -4.07
CA VAL A 254 4.81 4.05 -5.31
C VAL A 254 4.84 5.59 -5.22
N ILE A 255 5.83 6.19 -5.86
CA ILE A 255 5.96 7.66 -5.82
C ILE A 255 4.93 8.30 -6.74
N LEU A 256 4.20 9.26 -6.19
CA LEU A 256 3.09 9.99 -6.79
C LEU A 256 3.50 11.43 -7.16
N GLY A 257 3.17 11.84 -8.37
CA GLY A 257 3.20 13.23 -8.78
C GLY A 257 1.82 13.88 -8.66
N ASN A 258 1.77 15.18 -8.44
CA ASN A 258 0.56 15.98 -8.22
C ASN A 258 -0.32 15.42 -7.07
N TYR A 259 0.30 15.12 -5.93
CA TYR A 259 -0.38 14.58 -4.74
C TYR A 259 -1.68 15.34 -4.43
N HIS A 260 -2.80 14.61 -4.30
CA HIS A 260 -4.17 15.15 -4.20
C HIS A 260 -4.52 16.12 -5.34
N ASN A 261 -4.07 15.80 -6.57
CA ASN A 261 -4.22 16.61 -7.78
C ASN A 261 -3.52 17.98 -7.73
N CYS A 262 -2.82 18.31 -6.65
CA CYS A 262 -2.18 19.60 -6.48
C CYS A 262 -0.87 19.71 -7.27
N THR A 263 -0.82 20.63 -8.24
CA THR A 263 0.41 20.90 -8.99
C THR A 263 1.34 21.85 -8.24
N PRO A 264 2.66 21.81 -8.48
CA PRO A 264 3.63 22.68 -7.80
C PRO A 264 3.41 24.19 -8.03
N ASP A 265 2.82 24.56 -9.16
CA ASP A 265 2.51 25.95 -9.53
C ASP A 265 1.22 26.49 -8.92
N GLY A 266 0.55 25.69 -8.07
CA GLY A 266 -0.69 26.10 -7.38
C GLY A 266 -1.98 25.81 -8.15
N GLY A 267 -1.91 25.05 -9.25
CA GLY A 267 -3.05 24.54 -10.01
C GLY A 267 -3.52 23.16 -9.54
N LEU A 268 -4.40 22.58 -10.36
CA LEU A 268 -4.88 21.20 -10.24
C LEU A 268 -4.69 20.48 -11.57
N ASP A 269 -4.18 19.25 -11.53
CA ASP A 269 -4.07 18.34 -12.68
C ASP A 269 -4.12 16.89 -12.19
N VAL A 270 -4.21 15.95 -13.12
CA VAL A 270 -4.17 14.51 -12.83
C VAL A 270 -2.94 14.13 -12.02
N GLU A 271 -3.14 13.23 -11.10
CA GLU A 271 -2.06 12.51 -10.43
C GLU A 271 -1.38 11.56 -11.40
N TYR A 272 -0.14 11.16 -11.11
CA TYR A 272 0.56 10.20 -11.93
C TYR A 272 1.58 9.36 -11.16
N VAL A 273 1.73 8.10 -11.58
CA VAL A 273 2.70 7.15 -11.03
C VAL A 273 3.42 6.40 -12.17
N SER A 274 4.61 5.87 -11.89
CA SER A 274 5.32 5.02 -12.84
C SER A 274 4.65 3.65 -12.96
N ILE A 275 4.32 3.22 -14.18
CA ILE A 275 3.78 1.87 -14.42
C ILE A 275 4.78 0.78 -14.04
N ASP A 276 6.08 1.04 -14.13
CA ASP A 276 7.11 0.06 -13.80
C ASP A 276 7.27 -0.08 -12.28
N ASP A 277 7.09 1.00 -11.51
CA ASP A 277 7.04 0.93 -10.04
C ASP A 277 5.82 0.13 -9.57
N VAL A 278 4.64 0.34 -10.17
CA VAL A 278 3.41 -0.45 -9.90
C VAL A 278 3.65 -1.93 -10.20
N LYS A 279 4.21 -2.27 -11.36
CA LYS A 279 4.56 -3.68 -11.70
C LYS A 279 5.54 -4.29 -10.71
N ALA A 280 6.55 -3.52 -10.30
CA ALA A 280 7.55 -3.94 -9.34
C ALA A 280 6.91 -4.21 -7.97
N LEU A 281 5.98 -3.36 -7.51
CA LEU A 281 5.28 -3.53 -6.25
C LEU A 281 4.38 -4.77 -6.30
N ILE A 282 3.57 -4.95 -7.33
CA ILE A 282 2.73 -6.17 -7.51
C ILE A 282 3.61 -7.44 -7.46
N ARG A 283 4.73 -7.44 -8.16
CA ARG A 283 5.68 -8.57 -8.14
C ARG A 283 6.22 -8.82 -6.74
N LEU A 284 6.58 -7.76 -6.02
CA LEU A 284 7.16 -7.86 -4.68
C LEU A 284 6.17 -8.42 -3.66
N ILE A 285 4.94 -7.88 -3.59
CA ILE A 285 3.94 -8.36 -2.62
C ILE A 285 3.49 -9.80 -2.92
N THR A 286 3.40 -10.18 -4.20
CA THR A 286 3.14 -11.56 -4.63
C THR A 286 4.25 -12.49 -4.16
N ALA A 287 5.49 -12.14 -4.44
CA ALA A 287 6.66 -12.94 -4.05
C ALA A 287 6.81 -13.04 -2.53
N THR A 288 6.62 -11.94 -1.80
CA THR A 288 6.65 -11.93 -0.33
C THR A 288 5.61 -12.88 0.24
N THR A 289 4.38 -12.87 -0.28
CA THR A 289 3.31 -13.78 0.14
C THR A 289 3.70 -15.25 -0.06
N ILE A 290 4.22 -15.60 -1.24
CA ILE A 290 4.65 -16.97 -1.56
C ILE A 290 5.82 -17.41 -0.67
N ARG A 291 6.82 -16.55 -0.47
CA ARG A 291 7.99 -16.83 0.36
C ARG A 291 7.61 -17.07 1.82
N MET A 292 6.71 -16.27 2.36
CA MET A 292 6.20 -16.46 3.73
C MET A 292 5.41 -17.75 3.89
N ALA A 293 4.54 -18.07 2.95
CA ALA A 293 3.81 -19.33 2.92
C ALA A 293 4.74 -20.56 2.84
N ALA A 294 5.94 -20.40 2.24
CA ALA A 294 7.01 -21.41 2.18
C ALA A 294 7.89 -21.43 3.45
N GLY A 295 7.57 -20.65 4.51
CA GLY A 295 8.35 -20.59 5.75
C GLY A 295 9.62 -19.73 5.67
N LYS A 296 9.80 -18.95 4.62
CA LYS A 296 10.90 -17.98 4.48
C LYS A 296 10.47 -16.65 5.07
N ASN A 297 10.49 -16.55 6.38
CA ASN A 297 10.04 -15.39 7.16
C ASN A 297 11.19 -14.65 7.84
N ALA A 298 10.87 -13.63 8.67
CA ALA A 298 11.80 -12.74 9.34
C ALA A 298 12.86 -13.41 10.21
N ASP A 299 12.59 -14.58 10.75
CA ASP A 299 13.59 -15.30 11.54
C ASP A 299 14.79 -15.65 10.65
N SER A 300 14.55 -15.91 9.36
CA SER A 300 15.63 -16.12 8.38
C SER A 300 16.38 -14.82 8.05
N ALA A 301 15.71 -13.69 7.91
CA ALA A 301 16.34 -12.39 7.62
C ALA A 301 17.12 -11.86 8.82
N LYS A 302 16.55 -11.89 10.03
CA LYS A 302 17.24 -11.54 11.28
C LYS A 302 18.41 -12.48 11.57
N ALA A 303 18.24 -13.78 11.35
CA ALA A 303 19.31 -14.77 11.49
C ALA A 303 20.45 -14.54 10.49
N ALA A 304 20.15 -14.15 9.25
CA ALA A 304 21.15 -13.78 8.26
C ALA A 304 21.93 -12.52 8.66
N MET A 305 21.22 -11.49 9.14
CA MET A 305 21.84 -10.27 9.64
C MET A 305 22.71 -10.54 10.87
N LYS A 306 22.22 -11.34 11.83
CA LYS A 306 22.97 -11.77 13.01
C LYS A 306 24.24 -12.53 12.62
N ARG A 307 24.15 -13.49 11.69
CA ARG A 307 25.33 -14.21 11.17
C ARG A 307 26.38 -13.27 10.59
N ARG A 308 25.98 -12.27 9.76
CA ARG A 308 26.93 -11.29 9.20
C ARG A 308 27.63 -10.47 10.27
N ILE A 309 26.95 -10.10 11.37
CA ILE A 309 27.56 -9.40 12.51
C ILE A 309 28.51 -10.34 13.25
N GLU A 310 28.13 -11.58 13.50
CA GLU A 310 28.96 -12.60 14.16
C GLU A 310 30.21 -12.94 13.36
N GLU A 311 30.12 -12.97 12.02
CA GLU A 311 31.28 -13.16 11.13
C GLU A 311 32.26 -11.99 11.26
N ARG A 312 31.79 -10.75 11.33
CA ARG A 312 32.64 -9.58 11.60
C ARG A 312 33.28 -9.67 12.97
N LEU A 313 32.53 -10.06 13.99
CA LEU A 313 33.05 -10.26 15.33
C LEU A 313 34.18 -11.33 15.32
N LYS A 314 34.01 -12.43 14.62
CA LYS A 314 35.06 -13.46 14.46
C LYS A 314 36.28 -12.93 13.73
N ALA A 315 36.12 -12.15 12.67
CA ALA A 315 37.22 -11.56 11.92
C ALA A 315 38.12 -10.63 12.77
N HIS A 316 37.51 -9.97 13.77
CA HIS A 316 38.24 -9.03 14.61
C HIS A 316 38.66 -9.58 15.98
N ARG A 317 38.51 -10.89 16.24
CA ARG A 317 38.84 -11.52 17.52
C ARG A 317 40.32 -11.31 17.96
N VAL A 318 41.25 -11.27 17.01
CA VAL A 318 42.64 -11.05 17.30
C VAL A 318 42.86 -9.66 17.88
N HIS A 319 42.32 -8.65 17.21
CA HIS A 319 42.40 -7.25 17.66
C HIS A 319 41.71 -7.05 19.00
N ASP A 320 40.56 -7.69 19.27
CA ASP A 320 39.87 -7.65 20.56
C ASP A 320 40.73 -8.23 21.68
N ARG A 321 41.44 -9.34 21.45
CA ARG A 321 42.36 -9.92 22.45
C ARG A 321 43.54 -9.02 22.74
N GLU A 322 44.16 -8.45 21.71
CA GLU A 322 45.30 -7.55 21.85
C GLU A 322 44.91 -6.26 22.61
N ALA A 323 43.74 -5.70 22.27
CA ALA A 323 43.20 -4.52 22.97
C ALA A 323 42.88 -4.81 24.44
N ARG A 324 42.29 -5.96 24.77
CA ARG A 324 41.99 -6.34 26.17
C ARG A 324 43.23 -6.44 27.06
N ALA A 325 44.37 -6.82 26.49
CA ALA A 325 45.63 -6.84 27.25
C ALA A 325 46.04 -5.43 27.74
N GLY A 326 45.71 -4.38 26.97
CA GLY A 326 45.96 -2.99 27.36
C GLY A 326 44.95 -2.43 28.37
N TRP A 327 43.69 -2.93 28.39
CA TRP A 327 42.65 -2.47 29.31
C TRP A 327 42.83 -2.96 30.75
N GLY A 328 43.60 -4.05 30.95
CA GLY A 328 43.95 -4.57 32.29
C GLY A 328 44.94 -3.73 33.08
N SER A 329 45.45 -2.65 32.47
CA SER A 329 46.42 -1.70 33.06
C SER A 329 45.81 -0.32 33.37
N VAL A 330 44.48 -0.17 33.16
CA VAL A 330 43.71 1.03 33.50
C VAL A 330 42.78 0.71 34.66
#